data_363334fd30460467a8e31856231951b5
#
_entry.id   363334fd30460467a8e31856231951b5
#
_cell.length_a   1.000
_cell.length_b   1.000
_cell.length_c   1.000
_cell.angle_alpha   90.00
_cell.angle_beta   90.00
_cell.angle_gamma   90.00
#
_symmetry.space_group_name_H-M   'P 1'
#
loop_
_entity.id
_entity.type
_entity.pdbx_description
1 polymer ?
#
loop_
_entity_poly.entity_id
_entity_poly.type
_entity_poly.pdbx_seq_one_letter_code
_entity_poly.pdbx_strand_id
1 'polypeptide(L)'
;METLFDMHCHLGFAPSPGVTAKDGAAAGIGAFSCTVEPAEYERLQLILASAPNVALGLGAHPWWIADGRVGETELARFCELARTTRFIGEIGLDFAGPRDTEESRALQTSAFACILAACNESAAPLAPTNPEGATATSGQNRTCIATTSPEANPPGEGTLTRSATDTAPKLISIHAVNAAAAALDALEQASTFALHRVIFHWFSGTSDDLHRAVKLGCLFSVGPRMLASRRGREYARQIPLGQLLLETDMPARAGDNLPAEVWRAELNNALSGIAQLKGIDRAELAEHIASTSRELLIR
;
A
#
# COMPACT_ATOMS: atom_id res chain seq x y z
N MET A 1 21.39 5.50 13.09
CA MET A 1 21.24 4.51 11.98
C MET A 1 20.17 5.05 11.06
N GLU A 2 20.40 5.01 9.74
CA GLU A 2 19.42 5.42 8.74
C GLU A 2 18.17 4.54 8.83
N THR A 3 16.97 5.15 8.81
CA THR A 3 15.72 4.41 8.81
C THR A 3 15.33 4.06 7.36
N LEU A 4 15.10 2.78 7.08
CA LEU A 4 14.62 2.28 5.81
C LEU A 4 13.16 1.84 5.93
N PHE A 5 12.42 1.91 4.84
CA PHE A 5 11.03 1.46 4.80
C PHE A 5 10.86 0.40 3.73
N ASP A 6 10.29 -0.72 4.12
CA ASP A 6 9.83 -1.77 3.22
C ASP A 6 8.35 -1.58 2.95
N MET A 7 8.00 -1.09 1.78
CA MET A 7 6.62 -0.74 1.45
C MET A 7 5.83 -1.89 0.83
N HIS A 8 6.42 -3.09 0.78
CA HIS A 8 5.74 -4.34 0.48
C HIS A 8 6.55 -5.55 0.98
N CYS A 9 6.10 -6.18 2.03
CA CYS A 9 6.65 -7.41 2.58
C CYS A 9 5.54 -8.30 3.17
N HIS A 10 5.87 -9.55 3.53
CA HIS A 10 4.93 -10.56 4.03
C HIS A 10 5.35 -11.11 5.39
N LEU A 11 5.33 -10.29 6.45
CA LEU A 11 5.74 -10.75 7.80
C LEU A 11 4.92 -11.95 8.29
N GLY A 12 3.69 -12.12 7.80
CA GLY A 12 2.86 -13.29 8.11
C GLY A 12 3.43 -14.63 7.66
N PHE A 13 4.34 -14.61 6.70
CA PHE A 13 5.04 -15.80 6.22
C PHE A 13 6.23 -16.19 7.12
N ALA A 14 6.76 -15.28 7.92
CA ALA A 14 7.81 -15.59 8.88
C ALA A 14 7.30 -16.55 9.98
N PRO A 15 8.11 -17.48 10.49
CA PRO A 15 7.72 -18.37 11.58
C PRO A 15 7.30 -17.66 12.85
N SER A 16 7.84 -16.46 13.10
CA SER A 16 7.58 -15.63 14.28
C SER A 16 7.42 -14.15 13.88
N PRO A 17 6.28 -13.73 13.31
CA PRO A 17 6.07 -12.38 12.79
C PRO A 17 6.35 -11.28 13.80
N GLY A 18 5.96 -11.44 15.06
CA GLY A 18 6.21 -10.46 16.11
C GLY A 18 7.69 -10.30 16.47
N VAL A 19 8.46 -11.39 16.44
CA VAL A 19 9.92 -11.33 16.64
C VAL A 19 10.58 -10.64 15.46
N THR A 20 10.23 -11.04 14.24
CA THR A 20 10.75 -10.43 13.01
C THR A 20 10.46 -8.92 12.97
N ALA A 21 9.25 -8.49 13.33
CA ALA A 21 8.90 -7.07 13.41
C ALA A 21 9.75 -6.31 14.43
N LYS A 22 9.95 -6.89 15.63
CA LYS A 22 10.78 -6.30 16.69
C LYS A 22 12.24 -6.18 16.28
N ASP A 23 12.81 -7.21 15.67
CA ASP A 23 14.19 -7.22 15.20
C ASP A 23 14.36 -6.22 14.04
N GLY A 24 13.37 -6.10 13.15
CA GLY A 24 13.30 -5.08 12.13
C GLY A 24 13.31 -3.66 12.72
N ALA A 25 12.51 -3.42 13.76
CA ALA A 25 12.52 -2.13 14.48
C ALA A 25 13.89 -1.80 15.05
N ALA A 26 14.54 -2.77 15.69
CA ALA A 26 15.90 -2.60 16.23
C ALA A 26 16.94 -2.33 15.13
N ALA A 27 16.72 -2.86 13.93
CA ALA A 27 17.53 -2.59 12.74
C ALA A 27 17.14 -1.30 12.01
N GLY A 28 16.19 -0.50 12.51
CA GLY A 28 15.74 0.74 11.89
C GLY A 28 14.89 0.53 10.63
N ILE A 29 14.06 -0.53 10.60
CA ILE A 29 13.17 -0.83 9.49
C ILE A 29 11.72 -0.53 9.89
N GLY A 30 11.05 0.32 9.09
CA GLY A 30 9.60 0.45 9.07
C GLY A 30 9.02 -0.41 7.94
N ALA A 31 7.80 -0.92 8.08
CA ALA A 31 7.24 -1.83 7.09
C ALA A 31 5.75 -1.62 6.82
N PHE A 32 5.36 -1.79 5.58
CA PHE A 32 4.01 -2.09 5.17
C PHE A 32 3.93 -3.60 4.87
N SER A 33 3.45 -4.36 5.84
CA SER A 33 3.31 -5.81 5.73
C SER A 33 1.95 -6.16 5.15
N CYS A 34 1.94 -6.69 3.95
CA CYS A 34 0.74 -7.15 3.26
C CYS A 34 0.36 -8.57 3.69
N THR A 35 -0.95 -8.85 3.76
CA THR A 35 -1.49 -10.20 3.94
C THR A 35 -2.10 -10.72 2.65
N VAL A 36 -2.37 -12.01 2.58
CA VAL A 36 -2.87 -12.66 1.36
C VAL A 36 -4.33 -13.11 1.47
N GLU A 37 -4.87 -13.08 2.70
CA GLU A 37 -6.27 -13.41 3.00
C GLU A 37 -6.76 -12.73 4.29
N PRO A 38 -8.07 -12.53 4.46
CA PRO A 38 -8.64 -11.87 5.66
C PRO A 38 -8.30 -12.58 6.97
N ALA A 39 -8.31 -13.91 6.99
CA ALA A 39 -8.00 -14.69 8.19
C ALA A 39 -6.55 -14.46 8.67
N GLU A 40 -5.61 -14.33 7.73
CA GLU A 40 -4.23 -13.95 8.05
C GLU A 40 -4.16 -12.56 8.67
N TYR A 41 -4.88 -11.59 8.10
CA TYR A 41 -4.94 -10.22 8.62
C TYR A 41 -5.45 -10.20 10.07
N GLU A 42 -6.57 -10.87 10.37
CA GLU A 42 -7.14 -10.93 11.70
C GLU A 42 -6.19 -11.56 12.73
N ARG A 43 -5.51 -12.64 12.35
CA ARG A 43 -4.48 -13.27 13.16
C ARG A 43 -3.29 -12.34 13.44
N LEU A 44 -2.80 -11.65 12.41
CA LEU A 44 -1.62 -10.79 12.52
C LEU A 44 -1.90 -9.47 13.24
N GLN A 45 -3.13 -8.95 13.20
CA GLN A 45 -3.51 -7.79 14.02
C GLN A 45 -3.19 -8.00 15.51
N LEU A 46 -3.44 -9.20 16.03
CA LEU A 46 -3.16 -9.52 17.42
C LEU A 46 -1.65 -9.67 17.68
N ILE A 47 -0.93 -10.30 16.77
CA ILE A 47 0.50 -10.57 16.92
C ILE A 47 1.33 -9.27 16.79
N LEU A 48 0.94 -8.39 15.87
CA LEU A 48 1.67 -7.16 15.53
C LEU A 48 1.12 -5.92 16.25
N ALA A 49 0.15 -6.06 17.16
CA ALA A 49 -0.44 -4.94 17.90
C ALA A 49 0.59 -4.08 18.64
N SER A 50 1.70 -4.68 19.08
CA SER A 50 2.81 -4.00 19.78
C SER A 50 3.98 -3.62 18.88
N ALA A 51 3.85 -3.75 17.56
CA ALA A 51 4.89 -3.43 16.57
C ALA A 51 4.63 -2.07 15.90
N PRO A 52 5.04 -0.94 16.50
CA PRO A 52 4.72 0.40 15.97
C PRO A 52 5.41 0.71 14.65
N ASN A 53 6.41 -0.06 14.28
CA ASN A 53 7.13 0.04 13.01
C ASN A 53 6.44 -0.68 11.85
N VAL A 54 5.30 -1.37 12.09
CA VAL A 54 4.58 -2.13 11.07
C VAL A 54 3.19 -1.56 10.87
N ALA A 55 2.87 -1.21 9.62
CA ALA A 55 1.51 -1.06 9.13
C ALA A 55 1.06 -2.39 8.52
N LEU A 56 -0.06 -2.93 8.97
CA LEU A 56 -0.58 -4.21 8.49
C LEU A 56 -1.67 -3.98 7.45
N GLY A 57 -1.50 -4.56 6.27
CA GLY A 57 -2.42 -4.50 5.14
C GLY A 57 -3.40 -5.66 5.12
N LEU A 58 -4.69 -5.35 4.96
CA LEU A 58 -5.74 -6.34 4.71
C LEU A 58 -5.67 -6.81 3.26
N GLY A 59 -5.39 -8.07 3.05
CA GLY A 59 -5.18 -8.68 1.74
C GLY A 59 -6.26 -9.65 1.30
N ALA A 60 -6.35 -9.79 -0.03
CA ALA A 60 -7.05 -10.85 -0.75
C ALA A 60 -6.28 -11.07 -2.06
N HIS A 61 -5.22 -11.86 -1.98
CA HIS A 61 -4.28 -12.04 -3.07
C HIS A 61 -4.92 -12.76 -4.27
N PRO A 62 -4.66 -12.32 -5.51
CA PRO A 62 -5.30 -12.91 -6.70
C PRO A 62 -5.04 -14.41 -6.87
N TRP A 63 -3.93 -14.94 -6.38
CA TRP A 63 -3.69 -16.39 -6.40
C TRP A 63 -4.66 -17.14 -5.51
N TRP A 64 -4.95 -16.64 -4.30
CA TRP A 64 -5.89 -17.25 -3.36
C TRP A 64 -7.33 -17.15 -3.85
N ILE A 65 -7.65 -16.11 -4.61
CA ILE A 65 -8.94 -15.98 -5.30
C ILE A 65 -9.03 -17.03 -6.41
N ALA A 66 -8.03 -17.09 -7.30
CA ALA A 66 -8.00 -18.04 -8.42
C ALA A 66 -8.00 -19.50 -7.97
N ASP A 67 -7.32 -19.79 -6.86
CA ASP A 67 -7.22 -21.16 -6.29
C ASP A 67 -8.42 -21.51 -5.39
N GLY A 68 -9.38 -20.59 -5.20
CA GLY A 68 -10.60 -20.81 -4.39
C GLY A 68 -10.41 -20.77 -2.87
N ARG A 69 -9.24 -20.34 -2.38
CA ARG A 69 -8.97 -20.16 -0.94
C ARG A 69 -9.66 -18.91 -0.40
N VAL A 70 -9.75 -17.88 -1.20
CA VAL A 70 -10.55 -16.68 -0.95
C VAL A 70 -11.80 -16.77 -1.83
N GLY A 71 -12.85 -17.36 -1.28
CA GLY A 71 -14.15 -17.49 -1.91
C GLY A 71 -15.12 -16.39 -1.48
N GLU A 72 -16.42 -16.60 -1.69
CA GLU A 72 -17.46 -15.61 -1.38
C GLU A 72 -17.48 -15.21 0.10
N THR A 73 -17.29 -16.16 1.02
CA THR A 73 -17.30 -15.91 2.47
C THR A 73 -16.12 -15.03 2.87
N GLU A 74 -14.92 -15.33 2.37
CA GLU A 74 -13.70 -14.58 2.66
C GLU A 74 -13.76 -13.19 2.02
N LEU A 75 -14.32 -13.06 0.82
CA LEU A 75 -14.54 -11.75 0.18
C LEU A 75 -15.56 -10.91 0.95
N ALA A 76 -16.65 -11.52 1.43
CA ALA A 76 -17.60 -10.80 2.28
C ALA A 76 -16.94 -10.32 3.57
N ARG A 77 -16.09 -11.15 4.20
CA ARG A 77 -15.30 -10.76 5.37
C ARG A 77 -14.30 -9.67 5.07
N PHE A 78 -13.60 -9.74 3.93
CA PHE A 78 -12.74 -8.67 3.45
C PHE A 78 -13.50 -7.34 3.36
N CYS A 79 -14.66 -7.34 2.70
CA CYS A 79 -15.47 -6.13 2.50
C CYS A 79 -15.92 -5.51 3.83
N GLU A 80 -16.26 -6.34 4.81
CA GLU A 80 -16.59 -5.86 6.16
C GLU A 80 -15.38 -5.17 6.82
N LEU A 81 -14.23 -5.84 6.84
CA LEU A 81 -13.00 -5.32 7.44
C LEU A 81 -12.47 -4.07 6.70
N ALA A 82 -12.60 -4.03 5.39
CA ALA A 82 -12.10 -2.93 4.57
C ALA A 82 -12.74 -1.58 4.92
N ARG A 83 -13.97 -1.56 5.45
CA ARG A 83 -14.65 -0.31 5.84
C ARG A 83 -13.87 0.50 6.87
N THR A 84 -13.19 -0.18 7.80
CA THR A 84 -12.45 0.46 8.90
C THR A 84 -10.94 0.33 8.79
N THR A 85 -10.45 -0.41 7.78
CA THR A 85 -9.02 -0.67 7.58
C THR A 85 -8.42 0.36 6.63
N ARG A 86 -7.38 1.07 7.08
CA ARG A 86 -6.67 2.08 6.28
C ARG A 86 -5.67 1.46 5.30
N PHE A 87 -5.02 0.38 5.68
CA PHE A 87 -3.96 -0.27 4.92
C PHE A 87 -4.50 -1.51 4.22
N ILE A 88 -4.48 -1.51 2.89
CA ILE A 88 -5.02 -2.58 2.05
C ILE A 88 -3.88 -3.19 1.24
N GLY A 89 -3.72 -4.48 1.30
CA GLY A 89 -2.69 -5.20 0.54
C GLY A 89 -2.38 -6.57 1.13
N GLU A 90 -2.12 -7.50 0.28
CA GLU A 90 -1.97 -7.44 -1.16
C GLU A 90 -3.31 -7.76 -1.85
N ILE A 91 -3.69 -6.96 -2.82
CA ILE A 91 -4.86 -7.19 -3.68
C ILE A 91 -4.46 -6.98 -5.14
N GLY A 92 -5.26 -7.39 -6.10
CA GLY A 92 -4.99 -7.13 -7.51
C GLY A 92 -5.31 -8.27 -8.44
N LEU A 93 -4.52 -8.40 -9.53
CA LEU A 93 -4.73 -9.35 -10.62
C LEU A 93 -3.43 -10.06 -11.01
N ASP A 94 -3.51 -11.37 -11.27
CA ASP A 94 -2.41 -12.17 -11.82
C ASP A 94 -2.91 -13.03 -13.00
N PHE A 95 -2.51 -12.65 -14.20
CA PHE A 95 -2.84 -13.34 -15.43
C PHE A 95 -1.63 -14.12 -15.97
N ALA A 96 -0.94 -14.86 -15.09
CA ALA A 96 0.24 -15.63 -15.45
C ALA A 96 0.06 -17.14 -15.23
N GLY A 97 0.69 -17.93 -16.10
CA GLY A 97 0.75 -19.37 -15.99
C GLY A 97 -0.63 -20.04 -15.93
N PRO A 98 -0.91 -20.91 -14.95
CA PRO A 98 -2.18 -21.63 -14.85
C PRO A 98 -3.39 -20.69 -14.52
N ARG A 99 -3.14 -19.45 -14.13
CA ARG A 99 -4.17 -18.45 -13.82
C ARG A 99 -4.59 -17.61 -15.03
N ASP A 100 -3.95 -17.87 -16.17
CA ASP A 100 -4.25 -17.21 -17.46
C ASP A 100 -5.36 -17.95 -18.23
N THR A 101 -6.48 -18.22 -17.58
CA THR A 101 -7.69 -18.78 -18.20
C THR A 101 -8.80 -17.73 -18.16
N GLU A 102 -9.74 -17.78 -19.09
CA GLU A 102 -10.87 -16.85 -19.13
C GLU A 102 -11.67 -16.87 -17.82
N GLU A 103 -11.92 -18.06 -17.28
CA GLU A 103 -12.63 -18.25 -16.02
C GLU A 103 -11.87 -17.62 -14.83
N SER A 104 -10.57 -17.89 -14.71
CA SER A 104 -9.74 -17.32 -13.64
C SER A 104 -9.63 -15.80 -13.75
N ARG A 105 -9.44 -15.26 -14.95
CA ARG A 105 -9.43 -13.80 -15.18
C ARG A 105 -10.75 -13.16 -14.78
N ALA A 106 -11.89 -13.76 -15.18
CA ALA A 106 -13.22 -13.25 -14.83
C ALA A 106 -13.43 -13.25 -13.30
N LEU A 107 -13.07 -14.35 -12.63
CA LEU A 107 -13.17 -14.49 -11.18
C LEU A 107 -12.34 -13.42 -10.46
N GLN A 108 -11.04 -13.30 -10.80
CA GLN A 108 -10.15 -12.32 -10.22
C GLN A 108 -10.65 -10.88 -10.46
N THR A 109 -11.09 -10.55 -11.67
CA THR A 109 -11.58 -9.22 -12.02
C THR A 109 -12.84 -8.87 -11.24
N SER A 110 -13.80 -9.82 -11.12
CA SER A 110 -15.02 -9.63 -10.34
C SER A 110 -14.71 -9.41 -8.85
N ALA A 111 -13.83 -10.23 -8.27
CA ALA A 111 -13.42 -10.08 -6.88
C ALA A 111 -12.70 -8.74 -6.65
N PHE A 112 -11.80 -8.36 -7.55
CA PHE A 112 -11.07 -7.09 -7.45
C PHE A 112 -12.01 -5.88 -7.50
N ALA A 113 -13.01 -5.89 -8.39
CA ALA A 113 -14.02 -4.84 -8.44
C ALA A 113 -14.83 -4.75 -7.14
N CYS A 114 -15.22 -5.89 -6.56
CA CYS A 114 -15.91 -5.95 -5.26
C CYS A 114 -15.03 -5.37 -4.12
N ILE A 115 -13.76 -5.74 -4.08
CA ILE A 115 -12.75 -5.23 -3.13
C ILE A 115 -12.63 -3.70 -3.24
N LEU A 116 -12.47 -3.16 -4.44
CA LEU A 116 -12.34 -1.72 -4.68
C LEU A 116 -13.61 -0.97 -4.25
N ALA A 117 -14.79 -1.51 -4.55
CA ALA A 117 -16.06 -0.92 -4.11
C ALA A 117 -16.12 -0.82 -2.58
N ALA A 118 -15.77 -1.89 -1.85
CA ALA A 118 -15.75 -1.90 -0.39
C ALA A 118 -14.72 -0.91 0.19
N CYS A 119 -13.56 -0.76 -0.46
CA CYS A 119 -12.57 0.23 -0.04
C CYS A 119 -13.09 1.67 -0.18
N ASN A 120 -13.93 1.92 -1.17
CA ASN A 120 -14.41 3.27 -1.49
C ASN A 120 -15.66 3.69 -0.68
N GLU A 121 -16.41 2.74 -0.08
CA GLU A 121 -17.69 3.01 0.59
C GLU A 121 -17.66 4.12 1.65
N SER A 122 -16.52 4.33 2.33
CA SER A 122 -16.38 5.28 3.43
C SER A 122 -15.40 6.42 3.14
N ALA A 123 -14.86 6.50 1.92
CA ALA A 123 -13.79 7.42 1.59
C ALA A 123 -14.29 8.85 1.29
N ALA A 124 -13.54 9.85 1.73
CA ALA A 124 -13.68 11.23 1.27
C ALA A 124 -12.67 11.51 0.14
N PRO A 125 -12.99 12.35 -0.85
CA PRO A 125 -12.06 12.71 -1.91
C PRO A 125 -10.75 13.27 -1.38
N LEU A 126 -9.64 12.89 -2.02
CA LEU A 126 -8.33 13.46 -1.75
C LEU A 126 -8.32 14.95 -2.07
N ALA A 127 -7.67 15.76 -1.23
CA ALA A 127 -7.37 17.13 -1.61
C ALA A 127 -6.50 17.15 -2.88
N PRO A 128 -6.75 18.06 -3.84
CA PRO A 128 -5.95 18.14 -5.05
C PRO A 128 -4.48 18.40 -4.68
N THR A 129 -3.59 17.53 -5.12
CA THR A 129 -2.15 17.75 -5.02
C THR A 129 -1.78 18.79 -6.07
N ASN A 130 -1.44 20.00 -5.64
CA ASN A 130 -0.92 21.03 -6.54
C ASN A 130 0.48 20.58 -7.03
N PRO A 131 0.71 20.41 -8.32
CA PRO A 131 2.03 20.02 -8.83
C PRO A 131 3.01 21.21 -8.97
N GLU A 132 2.66 22.41 -8.52
CA GLU A 132 3.51 23.60 -8.66
C GLU A 132 3.81 24.26 -7.30
N GLY A 133 5.11 24.27 -7.00
CA GLY A 133 5.91 25.19 -6.22
C GLY A 133 5.26 26.06 -5.14
N ALA A 134 5.59 25.74 -3.91
CA ALA A 134 5.36 26.63 -2.77
C ALA A 134 6.12 27.95 -2.95
N THR A 135 5.40 29.05 -3.20
CA THR A 135 5.83 30.39 -2.82
C THR A 135 4.91 30.89 -1.73
N ALA A 136 5.50 31.11 -0.57
CA ALA A 136 4.86 31.72 0.58
C ALA A 136 4.47 33.17 0.27
N THR A 137 3.23 33.55 0.61
CA THR A 137 2.92 34.94 0.97
C THR A 137 1.91 34.98 2.11
N SER A 138 2.31 35.77 3.05
CA SER A 138 1.75 36.13 4.34
C SER A 138 0.33 36.70 4.32
N GLY A 139 -0.41 36.34 5.38
CA GLY A 139 -1.20 37.35 6.16
C GLY A 139 -2.61 37.63 5.71
N GLN A 140 -3.59 37.22 6.50
CA GLN A 140 -4.40 38.17 7.23
C GLN A 140 -5.39 37.47 8.19
N ASN A 141 -5.30 37.93 9.44
CA ASN A 141 -6.22 37.74 10.54
C ASN A 141 -7.66 38.13 10.18
N ARG A 142 -8.66 37.30 10.49
CA ARG A 142 -10.00 37.76 10.80
C ARG A 142 -10.58 36.97 11.96
N THR A 143 -10.54 37.59 13.09
CA THR A 143 -11.32 37.36 14.30
C THR A 143 -12.81 37.51 13.98
N CYS A 144 -13.64 36.53 14.34
CA CYS A 144 -15.05 36.74 14.59
C CYS A 144 -15.46 36.06 15.88
N ILE A 145 -16.04 36.87 16.69
CA ILE A 145 -16.43 36.76 18.09
C ILE A 145 -17.64 35.84 18.24
N ALA A 146 -17.64 35.10 19.34
CA ALA A 146 -18.73 34.26 19.83
C ALA A 146 -19.88 35.08 20.40
N THR A 147 -21.12 34.58 20.25
CA THR A 147 -22.17 34.86 21.22
C THR A 147 -23.16 33.70 21.32
N THR A 148 -23.31 33.28 22.57
CA THR A 148 -24.49 32.77 23.32
C THR A 148 -25.02 31.36 23.12
N SER A 149 -24.98 30.66 24.26
CA SER A 149 -25.68 29.42 24.67
C SER A 149 -27.16 29.66 24.97
N PRO A 150 -27.89 28.70 25.57
CA PRO A 150 -28.13 27.30 25.26
C PRO A 150 -29.64 26.97 25.23
N GLU A 151 -30.01 25.86 24.59
CA GLU A 151 -31.26 25.17 24.96
C GLU A 151 -31.07 23.65 24.90
N ALA A 152 -31.52 23.03 25.96
CA ALA A 152 -31.50 21.59 26.18
C ALA A 152 -32.65 20.89 25.43
N ASN A 153 -32.36 19.76 24.80
CA ASN A 153 -33.36 18.80 24.37
C ASN A 153 -32.90 17.33 24.61
N PRO A 154 -33.84 16.42 24.82
CA PRO A 154 -33.66 15.17 25.56
C PRO A 154 -33.04 14.02 24.75
N PRO A 155 -32.68 12.87 25.38
CA PRO A 155 -31.89 11.83 24.74
C PRO A 155 -32.74 11.01 23.77
N GLY A 156 -32.39 11.09 22.50
CA GLY A 156 -32.93 10.26 21.44
C GLY A 156 -31.81 9.58 20.68
N GLU A 157 -31.88 8.27 20.62
CA GLU A 157 -31.31 7.33 19.69
C GLU A 157 -29.82 7.52 19.30
N GLY A 158 -29.02 6.52 19.71
CA GLY A 158 -27.60 6.46 19.43
C GLY A 158 -27.28 6.45 17.94
N THR A 159 -26.99 7.64 17.43
CA THR A 159 -26.27 7.77 16.17
C THR A 159 -24.83 7.35 16.47
N LEU A 160 -24.40 6.22 15.92
CA LEU A 160 -23.00 5.82 15.88
C LEU A 160 -22.23 6.98 15.24
N THR A 161 -21.55 7.78 16.04
CA THR A 161 -20.64 8.81 15.55
C THR A 161 -19.52 8.10 14.81
N ARG A 162 -19.51 8.20 13.49
CA ARG A 162 -18.40 7.73 12.63
C ARG A 162 -17.10 8.34 13.17
N SER A 163 -16.16 7.48 13.55
CA SER A 163 -14.83 7.90 13.97
C SER A 163 -14.14 8.67 12.82
N ALA A 164 -13.35 9.68 13.15
CA ALA A 164 -12.56 10.45 12.17
C ALA A 164 -11.58 9.58 11.36
N THR A 165 -11.32 8.33 11.78
CA THR A 165 -10.51 7.34 11.08
C THR A 165 -11.21 6.73 9.87
N ASP A 166 -12.55 6.79 9.79
CA ASP A 166 -13.34 6.14 8.73
C ASP A 166 -13.30 6.88 7.38
N THR A 167 -12.78 8.11 7.34
CA THR A 167 -12.72 8.94 6.13
C THR A 167 -11.30 9.15 5.59
N ALA A 168 -10.28 8.68 6.29
CA ALA A 168 -8.90 8.85 5.87
C ALA A 168 -8.60 8.05 4.58
N PRO A 169 -7.78 8.61 3.66
CA PRO A 169 -7.37 7.90 2.47
C PRO A 169 -6.68 6.58 2.80
N LYS A 170 -7.08 5.52 2.13
CA LYS A 170 -6.40 4.22 2.27
C LYS A 170 -5.09 4.23 1.49
N LEU A 171 -4.14 3.43 1.95
CA LEU A 171 -2.94 3.04 1.20
C LEU A 171 -3.16 1.62 0.69
N ILE A 172 -3.10 1.47 -0.63
CA ILE A 172 -3.47 0.21 -1.32
C ILE A 172 -2.26 -0.32 -2.07
N SER A 173 -1.79 -1.53 -1.75
CA SER A 173 -0.73 -2.22 -2.48
C SER A 173 -1.30 -3.21 -3.48
N ILE A 174 -0.91 -3.03 -4.76
CA ILE A 174 -1.46 -3.73 -5.92
C ILE A 174 -0.46 -4.73 -6.50
N HIS A 175 -0.89 -5.98 -6.61
CA HIS A 175 -0.29 -7.03 -7.42
C HIS A 175 -0.81 -6.93 -8.87
N ALA A 176 0.09 -6.92 -9.85
CA ALA A 176 -0.34 -6.82 -11.26
C ALA A 176 0.62 -7.56 -12.20
N VAL A 177 0.55 -8.89 -12.23
CA VAL A 177 1.38 -9.71 -13.12
C VAL A 177 0.62 -10.01 -14.41
N ASN A 178 1.18 -9.58 -15.57
CA ASN A 178 0.51 -9.63 -16.88
C ASN A 178 -0.89 -8.97 -16.89
N ALA A 179 -1.18 -8.09 -15.94
CA ALA A 179 -2.50 -7.56 -15.66
C ALA A 179 -2.49 -6.04 -15.39
N ALA A 180 -1.38 -5.33 -15.63
CA ALA A 180 -1.25 -3.92 -15.26
C ALA A 180 -2.32 -3.04 -15.92
N ALA A 181 -2.59 -3.22 -17.22
CA ALA A 181 -3.65 -2.49 -17.92
C ALA A 181 -5.02 -2.75 -17.30
N ALA A 182 -5.37 -4.02 -17.04
CA ALA A 182 -6.65 -4.40 -16.44
C ALA A 182 -6.80 -3.88 -15.01
N ALA A 183 -5.71 -3.89 -14.22
CA ALA A 183 -5.71 -3.32 -12.88
C ALA A 183 -5.93 -1.80 -12.91
N LEU A 184 -5.25 -1.07 -13.82
CA LEU A 184 -5.45 0.36 -14.02
C LEU A 184 -6.88 0.68 -14.45
N ASP A 185 -7.46 -0.09 -15.38
CA ASP A 185 -8.84 0.08 -15.82
C ASP A 185 -9.83 -0.07 -14.67
N ALA A 186 -9.67 -1.11 -13.84
CA ALA A 186 -10.54 -1.34 -12.68
C ALA A 186 -10.40 -0.21 -11.63
N LEU A 187 -9.18 0.25 -11.35
CA LEU A 187 -8.92 1.35 -10.41
C LEU A 187 -9.53 2.68 -10.88
N GLU A 188 -9.45 2.99 -12.18
CA GLU A 188 -10.08 4.19 -12.76
C GLU A 188 -11.61 4.08 -12.75
N GLN A 189 -12.17 2.93 -13.19
CA GLN A 189 -13.62 2.69 -13.14
C GLN A 189 -14.20 2.84 -11.74
N ALA A 190 -13.47 2.37 -10.73
CA ALA A 190 -13.84 2.53 -9.33
C ALA A 190 -13.55 3.93 -8.76
N SER A 191 -12.97 4.86 -9.53
CA SER A 191 -12.52 6.19 -9.05
C SER A 191 -11.54 6.14 -7.87
N THR A 192 -10.77 5.06 -7.74
CA THR A 192 -9.90 4.78 -6.60
C THR A 192 -8.83 5.86 -6.41
N PHE A 193 -8.28 6.40 -7.50
CA PHE A 193 -7.23 7.44 -7.46
C PHE A 193 -7.70 8.76 -6.89
N ALA A 194 -8.99 9.06 -6.94
CA ALA A 194 -9.57 10.26 -6.34
C ALA A 194 -9.75 10.13 -4.81
N LEU A 195 -9.70 8.91 -4.28
CA LEU A 195 -10.05 8.57 -2.91
C LEU A 195 -8.86 8.05 -2.10
N HIS A 196 -7.92 7.39 -2.76
CA HIS A 196 -6.89 6.58 -2.11
C HIS A 196 -5.52 6.76 -2.74
N ARG A 197 -4.46 6.33 -2.00
CA ARG A 197 -3.10 6.20 -2.51
C ARG A 197 -2.85 4.78 -2.95
N VAL A 198 -2.33 4.59 -4.18
CA VAL A 198 -2.12 3.28 -4.78
C VAL A 198 -0.63 3.06 -4.99
N ILE A 199 -0.12 1.94 -4.51
CA ILE A 199 1.23 1.44 -4.77
C ILE A 199 1.12 0.25 -5.72
N PHE A 200 1.81 0.29 -6.84
CA PHE A 200 2.12 -0.93 -7.59
C PHE A 200 3.41 -1.51 -7.04
N HIS A 201 3.32 -2.67 -6.41
CA HIS A 201 4.53 -3.38 -6.02
C HIS A 201 5.10 -4.12 -7.23
N TRP A 202 6.43 -4.17 -7.31
CA TRP A 202 7.16 -4.85 -8.40
C TRP A 202 6.50 -4.68 -9.78
N PHE A 203 6.33 -3.43 -10.21
CA PHE A 203 5.63 -3.15 -11.47
C PHE A 203 6.22 -3.87 -12.68
N SER A 204 5.41 -4.62 -13.43
CA SER A 204 5.83 -5.47 -14.54
C SER A 204 5.02 -5.27 -15.84
N GLY A 205 4.19 -4.23 -15.93
CA GLY A 205 3.39 -3.89 -17.11
C GLY A 205 4.21 -3.44 -18.32
N THR A 206 3.57 -2.91 -19.34
CA THR A 206 4.21 -2.27 -20.50
C THR A 206 4.75 -0.87 -20.15
N SER A 207 5.51 -0.27 -21.03
CA SER A 207 5.96 1.12 -20.86
C SER A 207 4.81 2.11 -20.90
N ASP A 208 3.77 1.83 -21.70
CA ASP A 208 2.57 2.65 -21.78
C ASP A 208 1.76 2.56 -20.48
N ASP A 209 1.66 1.35 -19.89
CA ASP A 209 1.03 1.15 -18.58
C ASP A 209 1.78 1.91 -17.48
N LEU A 210 3.13 1.86 -17.48
CA LEU A 210 3.94 2.63 -16.54
C LEU A 210 3.66 4.13 -16.68
N HIS A 211 3.66 4.64 -17.89
CA HIS A 211 3.42 6.05 -18.14
C HIS A 211 2.01 6.48 -17.70
N ARG A 212 1.00 5.64 -17.97
CA ARG A 212 -0.38 5.85 -17.47
C ARG A 212 -0.43 5.86 -15.95
N ALA A 213 0.17 4.86 -15.30
CA ALA A 213 0.19 4.76 -13.83
C ALA A 213 0.91 5.95 -13.18
N VAL A 214 2.02 6.42 -13.76
CA VAL A 214 2.73 7.64 -13.33
C VAL A 214 1.81 8.87 -13.41
N LYS A 215 1.08 9.05 -14.53
CA LYS A 215 0.15 10.17 -14.70
C LYS A 215 -1.03 10.13 -13.74
N LEU A 216 -1.49 8.94 -13.35
CA LEU A 216 -2.55 8.73 -12.37
C LEU A 216 -2.07 8.94 -10.92
N GLY A 217 -0.79 9.23 -10.71
CA GLY A 217 -0.21 9.49 -9.39
C GLY A 217 0.06 8.22 -8.57
N CYS A 218 0.17 7.06 -9.23
CA CYS A 218 0.56 5.82 -8.56
C CYS A 218 1.96 5.92 -7.97
N LEU A 219 2.15 5.26 -6.85
CA LEU A 219 3.45 5.02 -6.24
C LEU A 219 3.97 3.65 -6.71
N PHE A 220 5.28 3.46 -6.64
CA PHE A 220 5.92 2.22 -7.10
C PHE A 220 6.93 1.77 -6.07
N SER A 221 6.75 0.60 -5.50
CA SER A 221 7.76 0.00 -4.66
C SER A 221 8.69 -0.87 -5.53
N VAL A 222 9.98 -0.66 -5.34
CA VAL A 222 11.05 -1.25 -6.14
C VAL A 222 11.97 -2.04 -5.25
N GLY A 223 12.08 -3.32 -5.55
CA GLY A 223 12.93 -4.25 -4.82
C GLY A 223 14.06 -4.85 -5.68
N PRO A 224 14.97 -5.62 -5.05
CA PRO A 224 16.08 -6.27 -5.74
C PRO A 224 15.62 -7.19 -6.87
N ARG A 225 14.49 -7.87 -6.71
CA ARG A 225 13.90 -8.76 -7.73
C ARG A 225 13.50 -7.99 -9.00
N MET A 226 12.88 -6.82 -8.86
CA MET A 226 12.55 -5.96 -9.99
C MET A 226 13.82 -5.49 -10.69
N LEU A 227 14.84 -5.07 -9.92
CA LEU A 227 16.12 -4.58 -10.44
C LEU A 227 16.98 -5.68 -11.09
N ALA A 228 16.72 -6.95 -10.85
CA ALA A 228 17.41 -8.06 -11.50
C ALA A 228 17.17 -8.08 -13.02
N SER A 229 16.00 -7.60 -13.48
CA SER A 229 15.66 -7.56 -14.91
C SER A 229 16.09 -6.25 -15.58
N ARG A 230 16.42 -6.31 -16.90
CA ARG A 230 16.70 -5.10 -17.68
C ARG A 230 15.50 -4.14 -17.69
N ARG A 231 14.30 -4.68 -17.88
CA ARG A 231 13.06 -3.88 -17.90
C ARG A 231 12.80 -3.21 -16.55
N GLY A 232 12.94 -3.94 -15.45
CA GLY A 232 12.74 -3.38 -14.11
C GLY A 232 13.73 -2.25 -13.79
N ARG A 233 15.00 -2.38 -14.20
CA ARG A 233 15.99 -1.29 -14.06
C ARG A 233 15.60 -0.06 -14.87
N GLU A 234 15.10 -0.25 -16.10
CA GLU A 234 14.64 0.88 -16.92
C GLU A 234 13.41 1.55 -16.32
N TYR A 235 12.46 0.79 -15.78
CA TYR A 235 11.32 1.34 -15.09
C TYR A 235 11.72 2.10 -13.82
N ALA A 236 12.59 1.52 -12.99
CA ALA A 236 13.12 2.21 -11.81
C ALA A 236 13.79 3.55 -12.16
N ARG A 237 14.44 3.64 -13.33
CA ARG A 237 15.02 4.90 -13.84
C ARG A 237 13.95 5.92 -14.20
N GLN A 238 12.85 5.49 -14.84
CA GLN A 238 11.78 6.35 -15.36
C GLN A 238 10.79 6.82 -14.29
N ILE A 239 10.54 6.03 -13.25
CA ILE A 239 9.63 6.40 -12.16
C ILE A 239 10.09 7.73 -11.54
N PRO A 240 9.20 8.75 -11.42
CA PRO A 240 9.52 10.00 -10.76
C PRO A 240 9.95 9.78 -9.30
N LEU A 241 10.87 10.60 -8.81
CA LEU A 241 11.42 10.45 -7.46
C LEU A 241 10.33 10.47 -6.38
N GLY A 242 9.37 11.38 -6.47
CA GLY A 242 8.25 11.48 -5.52
C GLY A 242 7.23 10.34 -5.57
N GLN A 243 7.37 9.40 -6.52
CA GLN A 243 6.52 8.22 -6.64
C GLN A 243 7.27 6.91 -6.34
N LEU A 244 8.55 7.01 -5.92
CA LEU A 244 9.45 5.89 -5.74
C LEU A 244 9.51 5.46 -4.27
N LEU A 245 9.36 4.17 -4.02
CA LEU A 245 9.43 3.52 -2.71
C LEU A 245 10.37 2.30 -2.79
N LEU A 246 10.76 1.76 -1.64
CA LEU A 246 11.50 0.49 -1.57
C LEU A 246 10.58 -0.65 -1.16
N GLU A 247 10.94 -1.85 -1.57
CA GLU A 247 10.33 -3.10 -1.11
C GLU A 247 11.33 -4.26 -1.08
N THR A 248 10.94 -5.35 -0.44
CA THR A 248 11.67 -6.63 -0.56
C THR A 248 10.81 -7.76 -1.09
N ASP A 249 9.51 -7.71 -0.86
CA ASP A 249 8.57 -8.80 -1.11
C ASP A 249 9.01 -10.08 -0.35
N MET A 250 9.50 -9.90 0.90
CA MET A 250 10.01 -10.97 1.76
C MET A 250 9.18 -11.12 3.04
N PRO A 251 9.17 -12.31 3.67
CA PRO A 251 9.67 -13.59 3.14
C PRO A 251 8.88 -14.04 1.90
N ALA A 252 9.56 -14.80 1.01
CA ALA A 252 8.95 -15.22 -0.26
C ALA A 252 7.95 -16.38 -0.09
N ARG A 253 8.06 -17.17 0.99
CA ARG A 253 7.24 -18.35 1.25
C ARG A 253 6.92 -18.46 2.73
N ALA A 254 5.77 -19.04 3.03
CA ALA A 254 5.40 -19.38 4.40
C ALA A 254 6.44 -20.31 5.04
N GLY A 255 6.91 -19.94 6.22
CA GLY A 255 7.94 -20.65 6.96
C GLY A 255 9.38 -20.19 6.72
N ASP A 256 9.61 -19.31 5.76
CA ASP A 256 10.94 -18.74 5.53
C ASP A 256 11.31 -17.75 6.65
N ASN A 257 12.54 -17.82 7.14
CA ASN A 257 13.06 -16.84 8.08
C ASN A 257 13.42 -15.54 7.36
N LEU A 258 13.24 -14.42 8.07
CA LEU A 258 13.70 -13.10 7.64
C LEU A 258 14.55 -12.45 8.74
N PRO A 259 15.84 -12.80 8.86
CA PRO A 259 16.75 -12.12 9.76
C PRO A 259 16.85 -10.62 9.42
N ALA A 260 16.89 -9.76 10.45
CA ALA A 260 16.88 -8.32 10.25
C ALA A 260 18.06 -7.79 9.42
N GLU A 261 19.22 -8.43 9.55
CA GLU A 261 20.40 -8.11 8.74
C GLU A 261 20.20 -8.43 7.24
N VAL A 262 19.55 -9.54 6.94
CA VAL A 262 19.19 -9.91 5.54
C VAL A 262 18.15 -8.93 5.00
N TRP A 263 17.11 -8.68 5.78
CA TRP A 263 16.06 -7.74 5.40
C TRP A 263 16.63 -6.34 5.09
N ARG A 264 17.47 -5.84 5.98
CA ARG A 264 18.13 -4.56 5.80
C ARG A 264 19.09 -4.56 4.60
N ALA A 265 19.82 -5.66 4.37
CA ALA A 265 20.72 -5.78 3.23
C ALA A 265 19.96 -5.70 1.90
N GLU A 266 18.81 -6.36 1.78
CA GLU A 266 17.99 -6.31 0.57
C GLU A 266 17.44 -4.90 0.29
N LEU A 267 16.97 -4.19 1.31
CA LEU A 267 16.56 -2.78 1.16
C LEU A 267 17.73 -1.88 0.73
N ASN A 268 18.92 -2.09 1.31
CA ASN A 268 20.13 -1.36 0.92
C ASN A 268 20.56 -1.67 -0.51
N ASN A 269 20.42 -2.93 -0.95
CA ASN A 269 20.72 -3.34 -2.33
C ASN A 269 19.78 -2.62 -3.31
N ALA A 270 18.48 -2.59 -3.03
CA ALA A 270 17.51 -1.86 -3.84
C ALA A 270 17.84 -0.36 -3.89
N LEU A 271 18.03 0.27 -2.73
CA LEU A 271 18.35 1.69 -2.62
C LEU A 271 19.62 2.07 -3.41
N SER A 272 20.69 1.29 -3.24
CA SER A 272 21.97 1.53 -3.94
C SER A 272 21.84 1.35 -5.45
N GLY A 273 21.10 0.32 -5.87
CA GLY A 273 20.82 0.07 -7.28
C GLY A 273 20.03 1.21 -7.92
N ILE A 274 19.01 1.74 -7.25
CA ILE A 274 18.21 2.86 -7.73
C ILE A 274 19.04 4.14 -7.78
N ALA A 275 19.81 4.43 -6.72
CA ALA A 275 20.71 5.61 -6.67
C ALA A 275 21.66 5.63 -7.87
N GLN A 276 22.29 4.48 -8.16
CA GLN A 276 23.17 4.34 -9.32
C GLN A 276 22.42 4.54 -10.64
N LEU A 277 21.23 3.97 -10.81
CA LEU A 277 20.43 4.09 -12.04
C LEU A 277 19.97 5.52 -12.31
N LYS A 278 19.65 6.27 -11.25
CA LYS A 278 19.17 7.66 -11.35
C LYS A 278 20.31 8.70 -11.32
N GLY A 279 21.53 8.31 -10.95
CA GLY A 279 22.64 9.23 -10.76
C GLY A 279 22.41 10.21 -9.59
N ILE A 280 21.75 9.76 -8.53
CA ILE A 280 21.43 10.55 -7.33
C ILE A 280 22.32 10.05 -6.19
N ASP A 281 22.74 10.95 -5.30
CA ASP A 281 23.43 10.55 -4.07
C ASP A 281 22.57 9.59 -3.26
N ARG A 282 23.19 8.53 -2.75
CA ARG A 282 22.46 7.45 -2.05
C ARG A 282 21.79 7.94 -0.75
N ALA A 283 22.46 8.84 -0.01
CA ALA A 283 21.90 9.34 1.25
C ALA A 283 20.74 10.31 1.00
N GLU A 284 20.85 11.15 -0.03
CA GLU A 284 19.76 12.02 -0.49
C GLU A 284 18.54 11.20 -0.92
N LEU A 285 18.75 10.16 -1.72
CA LEU A 285 17.67 9.25 -2.13
C LEU A 285 17.02 8.55 -0.94
N ALA A 286 17.83 8.07 0.02
CA ALA A 286 17.33 7.40 1.22
C ALA A 286 16.44 8.32 2.07
N GLU A 287 16.86 9.57 2.28
CA GLU A 287 16.10 10.55 3.04
C GLU A 287 14.76 10.87 2.35
N HIS A 288 14.80 11.07 1.03
CA HIS A 288 13.59 11.34 0.24
C HIS A 288 12.58 10.19 0.34
N ILE A 289 13.03 8.95 0.09
CA ILE A 289 12.15 7.76 0.15
C ILE A 289 11.64 7.55 1.58
N ALA A 290 12.50 7.73 2.59
CA ALA A 290 12.10 7.57 3.99
C ALA A 290 11.06 8.62 4.42
N SER A 291 11.18 9.87 3.94
CA SER A 291 10.17 10.92 4.19
C SER A 291 8.83 10.54 3.59
N THR A 292 8.80 10.21 2.29
CA THR A 292 7.57 9.78 1.61
C THR A 292 6.92 8.57 2.27
N SER A 293 7.72 7.53 2.58
CA SER A 293 7.21 6.31 3.21
C SER A 293 6.63 6.57 4.60
N ARG A 294 7.29 7.43 5.39
CA ARG A 294 6.82 7.82 6.73
C ARG A 294 5.48 8.52 6.66
N GLU A 295 5.31 9.47 5.73
CA GLU A 295 4.04 10.18 5.52
C GLU A 295 2.89 9.23 5.16
N LEU A 296 3.16 8.24 4.31
CA LEU A 296 2.18 7.22 3.92
C LEU A 296 1.78 6.31 5.09
N LEU A 297 2.72 6.00 6.00
CA LEU A 297 2.51 5.07 7.12
C LEU A 297 2.08 5.75 8.43
N ILE A 298 2.04 7.08 8.53
CA ILE A 298 1.51 7.79 9.70
C ILE A 298 0.04 7.37 9.90
N ARG A 299 -0.24 6.89 11.10
CA ARG A 299 -1.57 6.40 11.53
C ARG A 299 -2.48 7.52 12.03
#